data_424e0e9b838540f2b4943f0fc0a74a74
#
_entry.id   424e0e9b838540f2b4943f0fc0a74a74
#
_cell.length_a   1.000
_cell.length_b   1.000
_cell.length_c   1.000
_cell.angle_alpha   90.00
_cell.angle_beta   90.00
_cell.angle_gamma   90.00
#
_symmetry.space_group_name_H-M   'P 1'
#
loop_
_entity.id
_entity.type
_entity.pdbx_description
1 polymer ?
#
loop_
_entity_poly.entity_id
_entity_poly.type
_entity_poly.pdbx_seq_one_letter_code
_entity_poly.pdbx_strand_id
1 'polypeptide(L)'
;MKHLWLFAFIAAGCFLPFNSPTQSNISATTSALADLTKPARRIPFKDVILATTKHRVLNFDTNNPSHTALHKKLTAAAQHAAEQAKAAGLFAARANEAGNHMEEFVRTAMNKAGLDARVPLTTSGDAQAVGYPDIEITGEPACYVELKTYNATTANTTQRSFYYSPSEHPKVTHDALHLLLAYQLERVERDGKTAFIPVHWKLITLEVLEVDLKFEFNQSNRGLYGKDAAEAVLGEGEAK
;
A
#
# COMPACT_ATOMS: atom_id res chain seq x y z
N MET A 1 29.13 -67.87 -47.61
CA MET A 1 30.09 -66.88 -46.97
C MET A 1 29.64 -65.48 -47.25
N LYS A 2 28.95 -64.86 -46.34
CA LYS A 2 28.53 -63.43 -46.39
C LYS A 2 28.86 -62.80 -45.04
N HIS A 3 29.89 -61.96 -45.02
CA HIS A 3 30.29 -61.22 -43.83
C HIS A 3 29.37 -60.05 -43.56
N LEU A 4 28.75 -60.01 -42.35
CA LEU A 4 27.91 -58.94 -41.87
C LEU A 4 28.78 -58.03 -40.99
N TRP A 5 29.01 -56.77 -41.44
CA TRP A 5 29.69 -55.73 -40.67
C TRP A 5 28.67 -54.97 -39.86
N LEU A 6 28.82 -55.03 -38.52
CA LEU A 6 28.01 -54.27 -37.55
C LEU A 6 28.69 -52.94 -37.29
N PHE A 7 28.10 -51.85 -37.74
CA PHE A 7 28.55 -50.50 -37.39
C PHE A 7 27.92 -50.09 -36.08
N ALA A 8 28.73 -49.93 -35.01
CA ALA A 8 28.33 -49.33 -33.78
C ALA A 8 28.45 -47.78 -33.88
N PHE A 9 27.33 -47.08 -33.85
CA PHE A 9 27.27 -45.65 -33.69
C PHE A 9 27.45 -45.28 -32.23
N ILE A 10 28.60 -44.66 -31.88
CA ILE A 10 28.80 -44.05 -30.59
C ILE A 10 28.24 -42.64 -30.67
N ALA A 11 27.07 -42.41 -30.08
CA ALA A 11 26.55 -41.07 -29.90
C ALA A 11 27.32 -40.36 -28.76
N ALA A 12 28.22 -39.48 -29.12
CA ALA A 12 28.86 -38.57 -28.19
C ALA A 12 27.83 -37.53 -27.73
N GLY A 13 27.18 -37.74 -26.60
CA GLY A 13 26.36 -36.75 -25.95
C GLY A 13 27.25 -35.62 -25.37
N CYS A 14 27.22 -34.47 -26.00
CA CYS A 14 27.76 -33.24 -25.36
C CYS A 14 26.93 -32.93 -24.11
N PHE A 15 27.42 -33.36 -22.95
CA PHE A 15 27.00 -32.83 -21.68
C PHE A 15 27.63 -31.45 -21.54
N LEU A 16 26.80 -30.40 -21.73
CA LEU A 16 27.19 -29.05 -21.28
C LEU A 16 27.23 -29.08 -19.75
N PRO A 17 28.30 -28.60 -19.13
CA PRO A 17 28.35 -28.56 -17.67
C PRO A 17 27.30 -27.57 -17.17
N PHE A 18 26.34 -28.06 -16.40
CA PHE A 18 25.46 -27.22 -15.61
C PHE A 18 26.37 -26.48 -14.63
N ASN A 19 26.58 -25.18 -14.83
CA ASN A 19 27.33 -24.35 -13.91
C ASN A 19 26.50 -24.20 -12.62
N SER A 20 26.67 -25.12 -11.69
CA SER A 20 26.16 -24.94 -10.33
C SER A 20 26.84 -23.70 -9.74
N PRO A 21 26.09 -22.78 -9.08
CA PRO A 21 26.69 -21.61 -8.45
C PRO A 21 27.77 -22.05 -7.47
N THR A 22 28.94 -21.44 -7.56
CA THR A 22 30.07 -21.77 -6.68
C THR A 22 29.70 -21.51 -5.23
N GLN A 23 30.17 -22.34 -4.31
CA GLN A 23 29.84 -22.25 -2.87
C GLN A 23 30.16 -20.87 -2.26
N SER A 24 31.14 -20.14 -2.81
CA SER A 24 31.45 -18.76 -2.45
C SER A 24 30.33 -17.77 -2.78
N ASN A 25 29.66 -17.93 -3.95
CA ASN A 25 28.55 -17.07 -4.35
C ASN A 25 27.31 -17.30 -3.49
N ILE A 26 27.04 -18.55 -3.10
CA ILE A 26 25.95 -18.90 -2.18
C ILE A 26 26.17 -18.26 -0.81
N SER A 27 27.39 -18.30 -0.29
CA SER A 27 27.72 -17.68 1.01
C SER A 27 27.56 -16.17 1.00
N ALA A 28 28.02 -15.48 -0.06
CA ALA A 28 27.86 -14.03 -0.21
C ALA A 28 26.37 -13.62 -0.30
N THR A 29 25.59 -14.35 -1.10
CA THR A 29 24.13 -14.10 -1.23
C THR A 29 23.42 -14.34 0.10
N THR A 30 23.74 -15.42 0.82
CA THR A 30 23.13 -15.72 2.11
C THR A 30 23.47 -14.66 3.15
N SER A 31 24.70 -14.17 3.20
CA SER A 31 25.12 -13.09 4.10
C SER A 31 24.39 -11.79 3.78
N ALA A 32 24.30 -11.41 2.50
CA ALA A 32 23.59 -10.21 2.08
C ALA A 32 22.09 -10.29 2.43
N LEU A 33 21.45 -11.45 2.23
CA LEU A 33 20.05 -11.65 2.63
C LEU A 33 19.87 -11.56 4.15
N ALA A 34 20.78 -12.11 4.94
CA ALA A 34 20.74 -12.01 6.40
C ALA A 34 20.84 -10.55 6.88
N ASP A 35 21.65 -9.73 6.21
CA ASP A 35 21.75 -8.30 6.52
C ASP A 35 20.49 -7.52 6.14
N LEU A 36 19.88 -7.84 4.98
CA LEU A 36 18.64 -7.22 4.54
C LEU A 36 17.44 -7.57 5.44
N THR A 37 17.44 -8.73 6.07
CA THR A 37 16.35 -9.17 6.96
C THR A 37 16.45 -8.62 8.38
N LYS A 38 17.51 -7.87 8.73
CA LYS A 38 17.59 -7.20 10.02
C LYS A 38 16.45 -6.21 10.20
N PRO A 39 15.70 -6.29 11.30
CA PRO A 39 14.58 -5.37 11.50
C PRO A 39 15.09 -3.93 11.66
N ALA A 40 14.60 -3.03 10.83
CA ALA A 40 14.76 -1.60 11.01
C ALA A 40 13.45 -1.06 11.61
N ARG A 41 13.55 -0.45 12.79
CA ARG A 41 12.39 -0.01 13.58
C ARG A 41 12.48 1.47 13.90
N ARG A 42 11.31 2.07 14.15
CA ARG A 42 11.18 3.46 14.58
C ARG A 42 11.84 4.44 13.61
N ILE A 43 11.67 4.19 12.31
CA ILE A 43 12.17 5.08 11.27
C ILE A 43 11.18 6.24 11.15
N PRO A 44 11.60 7.52 11.26
CA PRO A 44 10.70 8.63 11.03
C PRO A 44 10.09 8.55 9.62
N PHE A 45 8.77 8.55 9.52
CA PHE A 45 8.09 8.41 8.22
C PHE A 45 8.47 9.52 7.24
N LYS A 46 8.70 10.73 7.73
CA LYS A 46 9.21 11.86 6.92
C LYS A 46 10.53 11.55 6.21
N ASP A 47 11.43 10.78 6.85
CA ASP A 47 12.71 10.39 6.27
C ASP A 47 12.51 9.30 5.20
N VAL A 48 11.52 8.43 5.40
CA VAL A 48 11.12 7.43 4.39
C VAL A 48 10.59 8.14 3.14
N ILE A 49 9.68 9.11 3.30
CA ILE A 49 9.14 9.89 2.18
C ILE A 49 10.27 10.62 1.45
N LEU A 50 11.14 11.33 2.17
CA LEU A 50 12.27 12.05 1.57
C LEU A 50 13.20 11.10 0.79
N ALA A 51 13.52 9.95 1.36
CA ALA A 51 14.42 8.98 0.73
C ALA A 51 13.83 8.40 -0.56
N THR A 52 12.52 8.14 -0.59
CA THR A 52 11.85 7.41 -1.68
C THR A 52 11.26 8.32 -2.76
N THR A 53 10.92 9.57 -2.43
CA THR A 53 10.25 10.50 -3.36
C THR A 53 11.06 11.75 -3.67
N LYS A 54 12.08 12.07 -2.87
CA LYS A 54 12.88 13.31 -2.87
C LYS A 54 12.10 14.56 -2.40
N HIS A 55 10.90 14.37 -1.86
CA HIS A 55 10.05 15.44 -1.33
C HIS A 55 9.94 15.37 0.19
N ARG A 56 9.71 16.49 0.81
CA ARG A 56 9.66 16.62 2.27
C ARG A 56 8.23 16.58 2.79
N VAL A 57 8.06 15.94 3.94
CA VAL A 57 6.90 16.13 4.79
C VAL A 57 7.10 17.44 5.55
N LEU A 58 6.20 18.41 5.32
CA LEU A 58 6.25 19.70 5.99
C LEU A 58 5.64 19.60 7.40
N ASN A 59 6.13 20.44 8.31
CA ASN A 59 5.61 20.52 9.66
C ASN A 59 4.30 21.30 9.69
N PHE A 60 3.33 20.80 10.45
CA PHE A 60 2.09 21.53 10.72
C PHE A 60 2.32 22.58 11.79
N ASP A 61 2.21 23.85 11.42
CA ASP A 61 2.37 25.00 12.35
C ASP A 61 1.00 25.60 12.70
N THR A 62 0.61 25.49 13.96
CA THR A 62 -0.66 26.06 14.48
C THR A 62 -0.68 27.60 14.50
N ASN A 63 0.47 28.25 14.40
CA ASN A 63 0.59 29.71 14.30
C ASN A 63 0.52 30.20 12.85
N ASN A 64 0.62 29.31 11.86
CA ASN A 64 0.47 29.65 10.46
C ASN A 64 -1.01 29.78 10.08
N PRO A 65 -1.49 30.96 9.64
CA PRO A 65 -2.91 31.16 9.32
C PRO A 65 -3.42 30.23 8.22
N SER A 66 -2.61 29.89 7.20
CA SER A 66 -3.02 29.01 6.13
C SER A 66 -3.16 27.55 6.61
N HIS A 67 -2.27 27.08 7.49
CA HIS A 67 -2.39 25.74 8.12
C HIS A 67 -3.65 25.67 9.00
N THR A 68 -3.91 26.71 9.77
CA THR A 68 -5.11 26.80 10.63
C THR A 68 -6.39 26.83 9.79
N ALA A 69 -6.41 27.56 8.67
CA ALA A 69 -7.53 27.60 7.75
C ALA A 69 -7.78 26.22 7.08
N LEU A 70 -6.71 25.54 6.63
CA LEU A 70 -6.78 24.18 6.12
C LEU A 70 -7.34 23.21 7.18
N HIS A 71 -6.80 23.25 8.39
CA HIS A 71 -7.27 22.43 9.51
C HIS A 71 -8.77 22.60 9.78
N LYS A 72 -9.26 23.84 9.82
CA LYS A 72 -10.69 24.14 10.01
C LYS A 72 -11.55 23.53 8.91
N LYS A 73 -11.15 23.66 7.63
CA LYS A 73 -11.86 23.08 6.50
C LYS A 73 -11.83 21.55 6.53
N LEU A 74 -10.68 20.95 6.83
CA LEU A 74 -10.53 19.48 6.97
C LEU A 74 -11.39 18.93 8.10
N THR A 75 -11.42 19.58 9.25
CA THR A 75 -12.26 19.19 10.40
C THR A 75 -13.75 19.23 10.02
N ALA A 76 -14.21 20.30 9.36
CA ALA A 76 -15.59 20.40 8.90
C ALA A 76 -15.92 19.34 7.85
N ALA A 77 -15.01 19.07 6.90
CA ALA A 77 -15.17 18.05 5.88
C ALA A 77 -15.20 16.64 6.49
N ALA A 78 -14.33 16.35 7.47
CA ALA A 78 -14.30 15.07 8.17
C ALA A 78 -15.62 14.77 8.89
N GLN A 79 -16.15 15.77 9.61
CA GLN A 79 -17.43 15.66 10.28
C GLN A 79 -18.58 15.46 9.29
N HIS A 80 -18.64 16.27 8.23
CA HIS A 80 -19.67 16.15 7.20
C HIS A 80 -19.63 14.79 6.48
N ALA A 81 -18.45 14.30 6.12
CA ALA A 81 -18.27 12.98 5.51
C ALA A 81 -18.77 11.86 6.45
N ALA A 82 -18.46 11.95 7.76
CA ALA A 82 -18.95 11.00 8.75
C ALA A 82 -20.48 10.98 8.82
N GLU A 83 -21.13 12.15 8.86
CA GLU A 83 -22.58 12.29 8.91
C GLU A 83 -23.25 11.70 7.65
N GLN A 84 -22.74 12.01 6.46
CA GLN A 84 -23.25 11.48 5.21
C GLN A 84 -23.08 9.97 5.10
N ALA A 85 -21.89 9.45 5.42
CA ALA A 85 -21.61 8.02 5.40
C ALA A 85 -22.43 7.27 6.47
N LYS A 86 -22.66 7.87 7.65
CA LYS A 86 -23.53 7.32 8.68
C LYS A 86 -24.98 7.27 8.23
N ALA A 87 -25.47 8.29 7.56
CA ALA A 87 -26.84 8.34 7.04
C ALA A 87 -27.05 7.29 5.93
N ALA A 88 -26.12 7.19 4.98
CA ALA A 88 -26.19 6.24 3.88
C ALA A 88 -25.98 4.79 4.32
N GLY A 89 -25.07 4.55 5.26
CA GLY A 89 -24.53 3.23 5.58
C GLY A 89 -23.52 2.76 4.54
N LEU A 90 -22.40 2.22 4.98
CA LEU A 90 -21.38 1.65 4.11
C LEU A 90 -21.65 0.15 3.99
N PHE A 91 -22.40 -0.25 2.97
CA PHE A 91 -22.74 -1.66 2.74
C PHE A 91 -21.54 -2.42 2.21
N ALA A 92 -21.02 -3.36 2.98
CA ALA A 92 -19.89 -4.20 2.65
C ALA A 92 -19.92 -5.50 3.46
N ALA A 93 -19.32 -6.55 2.92
CA ALA A 93 -19.18 -7.81 3.65
C ALA A 93 -18.13 -7.72 4.78
N ARG A 94 -17.13 -6.86 4.60
CA ARG A 94 -15.98 -6.71 5.51
C ARG A 94 -15.67 -5.23 5.76
N ALA A 95 -15.10 -4.95 6.94
CA ALA A 95 -14.76 -3.58 7.35
C ALA A 95 -13.74 -2.89 6.43
N ASN A 96 -12.77 -3.63 5.88
CA ASN A 96 -11.80 -3.06 4.95
C ASN A 96 -12.42 -2.66 3.60
N GLU A 97 -13.44 -3.38 3.13
CA GLU A 97 -14.21 -3.00 1.93
C GLU A 97 -15.03 -1.71 2.21
N ALA A 98 -15.63 -1.61 3.39
CA ALA A 98 -16.32 -0.39 3.82
C ALA A 98 -15.38 0.83 3.85
N GLY A 99 -14.09 0.62 4.17
CA GLY A 99 -13.06 1.66 4.14
C GLY A 99 -12.91 2.31 2.77
N ASN A 100 -12.95 1.54 1.70
CA ASN A 100 -12.84 2.05 0.33
C ASN A 100 -14.03 2.96 -0.04
N HIS A 101 -15.21 2.69 0.51
CA HIS A 101 -16.39 3.52 0.29
C HIS A 101 -16.30 4.88 1.00
N MET A 102 -15.53 4.98 2.10
CA MET A 102 -15.34 6.26 2.82
C MET A 102 -14.63 7.32 1.96
N GLU A 103 -13.74 6.93 1.06
CA GLU A 103 -12.92 7.86 0.26
C GLU A 103 -13.77 8.84 -0.55
N GLU A 104 -14.84 8.37 -1.17
CA GLU A 104 -15.73 9.21 -1.98
C GLU A 104 -16.47 10.23 -1.10
N PHE A 105 -16.98 9.82 0.07
CA PHE A 105 -17.62 10.75 1.02
C PHE A 105 -16.64 11.83 1.47
N VAL A 106 -15.41 11.46 1.78
CA VAL A 106 -14.38 12.38 2.26
C VAL A 106 -13.99 13.37 1.16
N ARG A 107 -13.66 12.90 -0.05
CA ARG A 107 -13.28 13.75 -1.17
C ARG A 107 -14.41 14.72 -1.55
N THR A 108 -15.65 14.23 -1.57
CA THR A 108 -16.84 15.06 -1.83
C THR A 108 -17.00 16.14 -0.75
N ALA A 109 -16.84 15.79 0.53
CA ALA A 109 -16.97 16.73 1.63
C ALA A 109 -15.84 17.78 1.63
N MET A 110 -14.61 17.39 1.30
CA MET A 110 -13.47 18.30 1.14
C MET A 110 -13.72 19.32 0.05
N ASN A 111 -14.20 18.90 -1.10
CA ASN A 111 -14.53 19.78 -2.22
C ASN A 111 -15.68 20.74 -1.86
N LYS A 112 -16.71 20.27 -1.14
CA LYS A 112 -17.79 21.13 -0.62
C LYS A 112 -17.29 22.16 0.40
N ALA A 113 -16.23 21.82 1.16
CA ALA A 113 -15.58 22.75 2.10
C ALA A 113 -14.65 23.76 1.39
N GLY A 114 -14.59 23.75 0.07
CA GLY A 114 -13.74 24.62 -0.74
C GLY A 114 -12.25 24.23 -0.68
N LEU A 115 -11.98 22.93 -0.59
CA LEU A 115 -10.65 22.35 -0.82
C LEU A 115 -10.66 21.74 -2.24
N ASP A 116 -9.56 21.86 -2.96
CA ASP A 116 -9.37 21.18 -4.25
C ASP A 116 -8.78 19.78 -4.00
N ALA A 117 -9.67 18.86 -3.59
CA ALA A 117 -9.32 17.49 -3.23
C ALA A 117 -9.49 16.54 -4.43
N ARG A 118 -8.42 15.85 -4.79
CA ARG A 118 -8.38 14.95 -5.95
C ARG A 118 -7.61 13.66 -5.65
N VAL A 119 -7.74 12.68 -6.53
CA VAL A 119 -6.84 11.51 -6.55
C VAL A 119 -5.47 11.99 -7.00
N PRO A 120 -4.39 11.72 -6.25
CA PRO A 120 -3.05 12.16 -6.61
C PRO A 120 -2.60 11.53 -7.93
N LEU A 121 -1.91 12.32 -8.76
CA LEU A 121 -1.23 11.79 -9.94
C LEU A 121 0.16 11.29 -9.55
N THR A 122 0.58 10.22 -10.19
CA THR A 122 1.94 9.72 -10.09
C THR A 122 2.92 10.62 -10.85
N THR A 123 4.23 10.42 -10.67
CA THR A 123 5.27 11.10 -11.47
C THR A 123 5.18 10.78 -12.96
N SER A 124 4.49 9.71 -13.37
CA SER A 124 4.17 9.43 -14.79
C SER A 124 2.91 10.15 -15.29
N GLY A 125 2.17 10.86 -14.42
CA GLY A 125 0.94 11.56 -14.78
C GLY A 125 -0.33 10.70 -14.68
N ASP A 126 -0.23 9.46 -14.22
CA ASP A 126 -1.36 8.55 -14.11
C ASP A 126 -2.07 8.69 -12.76
N ALA A 127 -3.39 8.66 -12.76
CA ALA A 127 -4.18 8.54 -11.55
C ALA A 127 -4.23 7.07 -11.12
N GLN A 128 -3.73 6.76 -9.93
CA GLN A 128 -3.76 5.41 -9.37
C GLN A 128 -4.55 5.38 -8.07
N ALA A 129 -5.53 4.48 -7.97
CA ALA A 129 -6.31 4.28 -6.74
C ALA A 129 -5.45 3.59 -5.64
N VAL A 130 -4.49 2.75 -6.03
CA VAL A 130 -3.64 1.99 -5.10
C VAL A 130 -2.39 2.78 -4.70
N GLY A 131 -1.95 2.61 -3.45
CA GLY A 131 -0.73 3.22 -2.92
C GLY A 131 -0.97 4.57 -2.27
N TYR A 132 0.00 4.95 -1.43
CA TYR A 132 0.00 6.18 -0.64
C TYR A 132 0.33 7.41 -1.53
N PRO A 133 -0.30 8.57 -1.27
CA PRO A 133 -1.48 8.82 -0.46
C PRO A 133 -2.81 8.62 -1.22
N ASP A 134 -3.95 8.66 -0.51
CA ASP A 134 -5.29 8.50 -1.12
C ASP A 134 -5.80 9.80 -1.76
N ILE A 135 -5.57 10.95 -1.13
CA ILE A 135 -6.07 12.26 -1.58
C ILE A 135 -4.93 13.28 -1.60
N GLU A 136 -4.91 14.11 -2.63
CA GLU A 136 -4.12 15.33 -2.73
C GLU A 136 -5.05 16.53 -2.64
N ILE A 137 -4.68 17.51 -1.80
CA ILE A 137 -5.30 18.83 -1.74
C ILE A 137 -4.30 19.81 -2.32
N THR A 138 -4.66 20.43 -3.44
CA THR A 138 -3.84 21.42 -4.10
C THR A 138 -4.00 22.79 -3.46
N GLY A 139 -3.01 23.67 -3.67
CA GLY A 139 -3.01 25.04 -3.15
C GLY A 139 -1.97 25.25 -2.05
N GLU A 140 -2.15 26.30 -1.27
CA GLU A 140 -1.25 26.68 -0.19
C GLU A 140 -1.97 26.67 1.17
N PRO A 141 -1.58 25.79 2.08
CA PRO A 141 -0.52 24.79 1.93
C PRO A 141 -0.99 23.58 1.13
N ALA A 142 -0.09 23.01 0.33
CA ALA A 142 -0.32 21.71 -0.29
C ALA A 142 -0.39 20.61 0.77
N CYS A 143 -1.27 19.63 0.59
CA CYS A 143 -1.49 18.59 1.59
C CYS A 143 -1.83 17.24 0.95
N TYR A 144 -1.20 16.19 1.41
CA TYR A 144 -1.57 14.81 1.15
C TYR A 144 -2.34 14.24 2.34
N VAL A 145 -3.43 13.53 2.05
CA VAL A 145 -4.27 12.88 3.07
C VAL A 145 -4.35 11.39 2.80
N GLU A 146 -3.98 10.62 3.78
CA GLU A 146 -4.21 9.17 3.83
C GLU A 146 -5.49 8.87 4.58
N LEU A 147 -6.31 7.95 4.09
CA LEU A 147 -7.54 7.51 4.74
C LEU A 147 -7.36 6.15 5.39
N LYS A 148 -7.84 6.03 6.61
CA LYS A 148 -7.88 4.74 7.29
C LYS A 148 -9.20 4.55 8.01
N THR A 149 -9.65 3.31 8.04
CA THR A 149 -10.77 2.91 8.90
C THR A 149 -10.28 1.89 9.92
N TYR A 150 -10.85 1.94 11.11
CA TYR A 150 -10.47 1.04 12.19
C TYR A 150 -11.70 0.67 13.03
N ASN A 151 -11.58 -0.42 13.78
CA ASN A 151 -12.57 -0.85 14.76
C ASN A 151 -12.08 -0.48 16.17
N ALA A 152 -12.98 -0.12 17.07
CA ALA A 152 -12.65 0.20 18.46
C ALA A 152 -11.86 -0.92 19.16
N THR A 153 -12.21 -2.18 18.90
CA THR A 153 -11.57 -3.36 19.53
C THR A 153 -10.12 -3.55 19.08
N THR A 154 -9.74 -3.01 17.90
CA THR A 154 -8.39 -3.14 17.37
C THR A 154 -7.54 -1.89 17.54
N ALA A 155 -8.11 -0.78 18.00
CA ALA A 155 -7.44 0.52 18.09
C ALA A 155 -6.16 0.51 18.96
N ASN A 156 -6.14 -0.31 20.00
CA ASN A 156 -5.00 -0.44 20.93
C ASN A 156 -4.21 -1.74 20.76
N THR A 157 -4.31 -2.39 19.60
CA THR A 157 -3.58 -3.62 19.30
C THR A 157 -2.31 -3.31 18.49
N THR A 158 -1.45 -4.30 18.40
CA THR A 158 -0.24 -4.25 17.53
C THR A 158 -0.58 -4.60 16.07
N GLN A 159 -1.85 -4.72 15.71
CA GLN A 159 -2.28 -4.94 14.34
C GLN A 159 -1.85 -3.75 13.46
N ARG A 160 -1.12 -4.04 12.40
CA ARG A 160 -0.67 -3.03 11.46
C ARG A 160 -1.83 -2.58 10.57
N SER A 161 -2.01 -1.27 10.47
CA SER A 161 -3.06 -0.64 9.65
C SER A 161 -2.51 0.42 8.69
N PHE A 162 -1.26 0.85 8.88
CA PHE A 162 -0.58 1.78 7.99
C PHE A 162 0.50 1.03 7.19
N TYR A 163 0.46 1.21 5.88
CA TYR A 163 1.40 0.60 4.94
C TYR A 163 1.86 1.65 3.95
N TYR A 164 3.17 1.68 3.71
CA TYR A 164 3.77 2.45 2.65
C TYR A 164 4.72 1.54 1.88
N SER A 165 4.53 1.48 0.58
CA SER A 165 5.43 0.77 -0.34
C SER A 165 6.02 1.77 -1.31
N PRO A 166 7.35 1.91 -1.37
CA PRO A 166 8.00 2.73 -2.38
C PRO A 166 7.60 2.30 -3.80
N SER A 167 7.45 3.26 -4.69
CA SER A 167 7.09 3.04 -6.09
C SER A 167 8.12 3.73 -7.00
N GLU A 168 8.33 3.20 -8.20
CA GLU A 168 9.11 3.87 -9.24
C GLU A 168 8.41 5.16 -9.71
N HIS A 169 7.08 5.18 -9.63
CA HIS A 169 6.24 6.33 -9.95
C HIS A 169 5.42 6.75 -8.74
N PRO A 170 6.04 7.42 -7.73
CA PRO A 170 5.34 7.83 -6.52
C PRO A 170 4.28 8.90 -6.81
N LYS A 171 3.23 8.93 -5.99
CA LYS A 171 2.20 9.95 -5.99
C LYS A 171 2.61 11.23 -5.24
N VAL A 172 3.60 11.15 -4.37
CA VAL A 172 4.17 12.33 -3.70
C VAL A 172 5.13 13.00 -4.66
N THR A 173 4.72 14.14 -5.22
CA THR A 173 5.40 14.85 -6.30
C THR A 173 5.90 16.25 -5.92
N HIS A 174 5.64 16.69 -4.68
CA HIS A 174 6.09 17.97 -4.13
C HIS A 174 6.14 17.93 -2.60
N ASP A 175 6.80 18.91 -2.00
CA ASP A 175 6.81 19.11 -0.55
C ASP A 175 5.41 19.49 -0.08
N ALA A 176 4.88 18.85 0.95
CA ALA A 176 3.53 19.06 1.43
C ALA A 176 3.34 18.70 2.91
N LEU A 177 2.24 19.11 3.49
CA LEU A 177 1.73 18.54 4.73
C LEU A 177 1.25 17.11 4.45
N HIS A 178 1.53 16.18 5.35
CA HIS A 178 1.05 14.81 5.26
C HIS A 178 0.18 14.50 6.48
N LEU A 179 -1.10 14.23 6.23
CA LEU A 179 -2.10 13.99 7.26
C LEU A 179 -2.74 12.63 7.07
N LEU A 180 -3.26 12.09 8.16
CA LEU A 180 -4.06 10.88 8.15
C LEU A 180 -5.43 11.21 8.73
N LEU A 181 -6.48 10.87 7.99
CA LEU A 181 -7.86 10.97 8.44
C LEU A 181 -8.38 9.55 8.70
N ALA A 182 -8.60 9.23 9.97
CA ALA A 182 -9.01 7.91 10.42
C ALA A 182 -10.46 7.93 10.91
N TYR A 183 -11.28 6.97 10.44
CA TYR A 183 -12.65 6.78 10.89
C TYR A 183 -12.80 5.47 11.66
N GLN A 184 -13.37 5.55 12.86
CA GLN A 184 -13.81 4.39 13.59
C GLN A 184 -15.15 3.92 13.02
N LEU A 185 -15.21 2.69 12.56
CA LEU A 185 -16.41 2.09 12.03
C LEU A 185 -17.03 1.11 13.03
N GLU A 186 -18.34 1.15 13.11
CA GLU A 186 -19.15 0.13 13.79
C GLU A 186 -19.99 -0.65 12.79
N ARG A 187 -20.08 -1.96 13.00
CA ARG A 187 -20.94 -2.84 12.22
C ARG A 187 -22.39 -2.71 12.70
N VAL A 188 -23.29 -2.55 11.75
CA VAL A 188 -24.76 -2.49 11.99
C VAL A 188 -25.47 -3.36 10.95
N GLU A 189 -26.70 -3.74 11.28
CA GLU A 189 -27.61 -4.36 10.31
C GLU A 189 -28.61 -3.29 9.82
N ARG A 190 -28.73 -3.15 8.49
CA ARG A 190 -29.72 -2.28 7.84
C ARG A 190 -30.39 -3.03 6.70
N ASP A 191 -31.71 -3.06 6.69
CA ASP A 191 -32.51 -3.72 5.64
C ASP A 191 -32.09 -5.19 5.43
N GLY A 192 -31.76 -5.89 6.52
CA GLY A 192 -31.29 -7.28 6.48
C GLY A 192 -29.90 -7.48 5.87
N LYS A 193 -29.12 -6.40 5.72
CA LYS A 193 -27.76 -6.44 5.19
C LYS A 193 -26.76 -5.87 6.19
N THR A 194 -25.56 -6.41 6.18
CA THR A 194 -24.43 -5.83 6.94
C THR A 194 -24.03 -4.49 6.36
N ALA A 195 -23.95 -3.48 7.22
CA ALA A 195 -23.42 -2.17 6.90
C ALA A 195 -22.43 -1.72 7.99
N PHE A 196 -21.61 -0.76 7.67
CA PHE A 196 -20.70 -0.09 8.60
C PHE A 196 -21.04 1.38 8.66
N ILE A 197 -20.95 1.97 9.85
CA ILE A 197 -21.19 3.40 10.05
C ILE A 197 -20.03 4.04 10.79
N PRO A 198 -19.56 5.23 10.38
CA PRO A 198 -18.56 5.97 11.14
C PRO A 198 -19.19 6.51 12.44
N VAL A 199 -18.51 6.31 13.56
CA VAL A 199 -18.94 6.76 14.89
C VAL A 199 -17.95 7.72 15.53
N HIS A 200 -16.71 7.74 15.05
CA HIS A 200 -15.66 8.65 15.50
C HIS A 200 -14.66 8.89 14.37
N TRP A 201 -13.97 10.03 14.39
CA TRP A 201 -12.88 10.31 13.45
C TRP A 201 -11.72 11.01 14.15
N LYS A 202 -10.53 10.91 13.55
CA LYS A 202 -9.30 11.58 14.00
C LYS A 202 -8.58 12.14 12.78
N LEU A 203 -8.08 13.36 12.90
CA LEU A 203 -7.14 13.95 11.97
C LEU A 203 -5.76 13.99 12.65
N ILE A 204 -4.76 13.38 12.04
CA ILE A 204 -3.45 13.13 12.64
C ILE A 204 -2.38 13.63 11.68
N THR A 205 -1.35 14.37 12.18
CA THR A 205 -0.17 14.66 11.38
C THR A 205 0.76 13.46 11.30
N LEU A 206 1.29 13.20 10.11
CA LEU A 206 2.25 12.11 9.88
C LEU A 206 3.71 12.56 10.05
N GLU A 207 3.96 13.83 10.34
CA GLU A 207 5.32 14.36 10.52
C GLU A 207 6.10 13.71 11.68
N VAL A 208 5.35 13.23 12.70
CA VAL A 208 5.91 12.55 13.89
C VAL A 208 5.72 11.04 13.87
N LEU A 209 5.15 10.51 12.80
CA LEU A 209 4.94 9.07 12.68
C LEU A 209 6.28 8.35 12.57
N GLU A 210 6.47 7.30 13.37
CA GLU A 210 7.53 6.32 13.22
C GLU A 210 6.98 5.04 12.59
N VAL A 211 7.72 4.43 11.68
CA VAL A 211 7.36 3.19 11.02
C VAL A 211 8.45 2.12 11.17
N ASP A 212 8.05 0.87 11.13
CA ASP A 212 8.96 -0.26 11.10
C ASP A 212 9.06 -0.79 9.66
N LEU A 213 10.28 -1.07 9.20
CA LEU A 213 10.49 -1.78 7.95
C LEU A 213 10.17 -3.27 8.17
N LYS A 214 9.23 -3.79 7.40
CA LYS A 214 8.98 -5.22 7.29
C LYS A 214 9.55 -5.73 5.97
N PHE A 215 10.50 -6.62 6.06
CA PHE A 215 11.05 -7.29 4.90
C PHE A 215 10.20 -8.53 4.58
N GLU A 216 9.69 -8.61 3.35
CA GLU A 216 8.86 -9.73 2.89
C GLU A 216 9.36 -10.23 1.53
N PHE A 217 9.59 -11.54 1.44
CA PHE A 217 9.74 -12.19 0.14
C PHE A 217 8.36 -12.42 -0.43
N ASN A 218 8.12 -12.02 -1.67
CA ASN A 218 6.83 -12.17 -2.33
C ASN A 218 6.99 -12.66 -3.77
N GLN A 219 5.92 -13.20 -4.31
CA GLN A 219 5.82 -13.59 -5.69
C GLN A 219 4.42 -13.27 -6.22
N SER A 220 4.33 -12.92 -7.49
CA SER A 220 3.06 -12.65 -8.16
C SER A 220 2.31 -13.94 -8.50
N ASN A 221 0.99 -13.84 -8.68
CA ASN A 221 0.18 -14.96 -9.19
C ASN A 221 0.70 -15.48 -10.54
N ARG A 222 1.20 -14.61 -11.39
CA ARG A 222 1.81 -14.98 -12.67
C ARG A 222 3.04 -15.88 -12.47
N GLY A 223 3.90 -15.52 -11.49
CA GLY A 223 5.10 -16.30 -11.17
C GLY A 223 4.82 -17.61 -10.42
N LEU A 224 3.62 -17.75 -9.81
CA LEU A 224 3.23 -18.98 -9.08
C LEU A 224 2.31 -19.90 -9.92
N TYR A 225 1.39 -19.31 -10.69
CA TYR A 225 0.31 -20.04 -11.35
C TYR A 225 0.26 -19.81 -12.86
N GLY A 226 1.08 -18.92 -13.38
CA GLY A 226 1.15 -18.61 -14.79
C GLY A 226 2.09 -19.56 -15.55
N LYS A 227 2.20 -19.35 -16.85
CA LYS A 227 3.06 -20.15 -17.74
C LYS A 227 4.53 -20.17 -17.32
N ASP A 228 4.98 -19.11 -16.66
CA ASP A 228 6.37 -18.97 -16.19
C ASP A 228 6.71 -19.98 -15.06
N ALA A 229 5.68 -20.52 -14.38
CA ALA A 229 5.81 -21.51 -13.32
C ALA A 229 5.61 -22.98 -13.80
N ALA A 230 5.37 -23.20 -15.07
CA ALA A 230 4.99 -24.52 -15.60
C ALA A 230 6.02 -25.62 -15.26
N GLU A 231 7.32 -25.29 -15.24
CA GLU A 231 8.37 -26.25 -14.90
C GLU A 231 8.40 -26.65 -13.42
N ALA A 232 7.75 -25.85 -12.54
CA ALA A 232 7.66 -26.14 -11.11
C ALA A 232 6.39 -26.94 -10.73
N VAL A 233 5.45 -27.10 -11.65
CA VAL A 233 4.19 -27.82 -11.40
C VAL A 233 4.44 -29.33 -11.36
N LEU A 234 4.26 -29.93 -10.20
CA LEU A 234 4.41 -31.37 -9.99
C LEU A 234 3.12 -32.18 -10.25
N GLY A 235 1.98 -31.51 -10.34
CA GLY A 235 0.70 -32.11 -10.63
C GLY A 235 -0.40 -31.07 -10.73
N GLU A 236 -1.38 -31.34 -11.62
CA GLU A 236 -2.53 -30.47 -11.85
C GLU A 236 -3.78 -31.35 -12.05
N GLY A 237 -4.95 -30.87 -11.69
CA GLY A 237 -6.21 -31.59 -11.83
C GLY A 237 -7.42 -30.70 -11.62
N GLU A 238 -8.56 -31.19 -12.11
CA GLU A 238 -9.86 -30.55 -11.93
C GLU A 238 -10.66 -31.24 -10.82
N ALA A 239 -11.27 -30.45 -9.93
CA ALA A 239 -12.27 -30.97 -9.00
C ALA A 239 -13.57 -31.24 -9.76
N LYS A 240 -14.07 -32.48 -9.64
CA LYS A 240 -15.34 -32.92 -10.22
C LYS A 240 -16.46 -32.81 -9.20
#